data_ad54cb6a6ac19af2f6a72d4f95dc7467
#
_entry.id   ad54cb6a6ac19af2f6a72d4f95dc7467
#
_cell.length_a   1.000
_cell.length_b   1.000
_cell.length_c   1.000
_cell.angle_alpha   90.00
_cell.angle_beta   90.00
_cell.angle_gamma   90.00
#
_symmetry.space_group_name_H-M   'P 1'
#
loop_
_entity.id
_entity.type
_entity.pdbx_description
1 polymer ?
#
loop_
_entity_poly.entity_id
_entity_poly.type
_entity_poly.pdbx_seq_one_letter_code
_entity_poly.pdbx_strand_id
1 'polypeptide(L)'
;MAKAGVIGLTRNLAADYADQGIRVNAIAPGEIDTAILSPGTEKIVETIPLRRLGKTAEVADIIYFLCSGQSSYVNGAEIHINGGQHV
;
A
#
# COMPACT_ATOMS: atom_id res chain seq x y z
N MET A 1 15.79 -0.97 1.05
CA MET A 1 15.37 -2.04 0.15
C MET A 1 14.69 -1.45 -1.07
N ALA A 2 15.00 -1.93 -2.23
CA ALA A 2 14.36 -1.44 -3.45
C ALA A 2 12.90 -1.88 -3.52
N LYS A 3 12.01 -0.98 -3.97
CA LYS A 3 10.60 -1.29 -4.18
C LYS A 3 10.42 -2.51 -5.11
N ALA A 4 11.26 -2.62 -6.14
CA ALA A 4 11.23 -3.75 -7.07
C ALA A 4 11.44 -5.10 -6.38
N GLY A 5 12.26 -5.13 -5.30
CA GLY A 5 12.48 -6.34 -4.52
C GLY A 5 11.22 -6.82 -3.79
N VAL A 6 10.46 -5.88 -3.22
CA VAL A 6 9.20 -6.20 -2.55
C VAL A 6 8.16 -6.71 -3.55
N ILE A 7 8.06 -6.07 -4.72
CA ILE A 7 7.13 -6.49 -5.77
C ILE A 7 7.48 -7.90 -6.25
N GLY A 8 8.76 -8.17 -6.51
CA GLY A 8 9.22 -9.48 -6.95
C GLY A 8 8.93 -10.57 -5.93
N LEU A 9 9.24 -10.30 -4.66
CA LEU A 9 8.96 -11.22 -3.57
C LEU A 9 7.46 -11.50 -3.44
N THR A 10 6.64 -10.46 -3.50
CA THR A 10 5.18 -10.58 -3.42
C THR A 10 4.65 -11.49 -4.52
N ARG A 11 5.09 -11.28 -5.76
CA ARG A 11 4.65 -12.10 -6.89
C ARG A 11 5.11 -13.55 -6.77
N ASN A 12 6.35 -13.78 -6.33
CA ASN A 12 6.86 -15.11 -6.14
C ASN A 12 6.09 -15.87 -5.05
N LEU A 13 5.86 -15.23 -3.92
CA LEU A 13 5.09 -15.84 -2.84
C LEU A 13 3.64 -16.09 -3.24
N ALA A 14 3.05 -15.16 -3.99
CA ALA A 14 1.68 -15.30 -4.48
C ALA A 14 1.55 -16.53 -5.39
N ALA A 15 2.52 -16.73 -6.28
CA ALA A 15 2.51 -17.90 -7.18
C ALA A 15 2.76 -19.19 -6.41
N ASP A 16 3.72 -19.19 -5.48
CA ASP A 16 4.15 -20.41 -4.79
C ASP A 16 3.08 -20.95 -3.83
N TYR A 17 2.27 -20.09 -3.24
CA TYR A 17 1.31 -20.49 -2.22
C TYR A 17 -0.15 -20.45 -2.68
N ALA A 18 -0.39 -20.10 -3.94
CA ALA A 18 -1.76 -19.98 -4.46
C ALA A 18 -2.53 -21.30 -4.38
N ASP A 19 -1.87 -22.42 -4.67
CA ASP A 19 -2.49 -23.74 -4.65
C ASP A 19 -2.86 -24.21 -3.23
N GLN A 20 -2.32 -23.54 -2.21
CA GLN A 20 -2.67 -23.79 -0.82
C GLN A 20 -3.78 -22.86 -0.30
N GLY A 21 -4.36 -22.06 -1.19
CA GLY A 21 -5.41 -21.11 -0.81
C GLY A 21 -4.89 -19.87 -0.11
N ILE A 22 -3.59 -19.59 -0.21
CA ILE A 22 -2.98 -18.42 0.42
C ILE A 22 -2.78 -17.35 -0.63
N ARG A 23 -3.28 -16.15 -0.36
CA ARG A 23 -3.06 -14.97 -1.21
C ARG A 23 -2.01 -14.08 -0.57
N VAL A 24 -1.15 -13.51 -1.37
CA VAL A 24 -0.08 -12.61 -0.92
C VAL A 24 -0.13 -11.33 -1.74
N ASN A 25 -0.34 -10.23 -1.07
CA ASN A 25 -0.40 -8.90 -1.69
C ASN A 25 0.47 -7.94 -0.89
N ALA A 26 0.84 -6.84 -1.49
CA ALA A 26 1.62 -5.81 -0.83
C ALA A 26 0.88 -4.48 -0.87
N ILE A 27 1.13 -3.64 0.11
CA ILE A 27 0.69 -2.26 0.10
C ILE A 27 1.90 -1.34 0.07
N ALA A 28 1.75 -0.21 -0.58
CA ALA A 28 2.77 0.82 -0.68
C ALA A 28 2.17 2.15 -0.23
N PRO A 29 2.18 2.44 1.08
CA PRO A 29 1.68 3.72 1.58
C PRO A 29 2.60 4.86 1.15
N GLY A 30 2.03 6.01 0.84
CA GLY A 30 2.77 7.25 0.63
C GLY A 30 2.89 8.03 1.92
N GLU A 31 2.60 9.33 1.84
CA GLU A 31 2.70 10.21 2.99
C GLU A 31 1.45 10.11 3.85
N ILE A 32 1.60 9.51 5.01
CA ILE A 32 0.50 9.24 5.94
C ILE A 32 0.65 10.12 7.17
N ASP A 33 -0.47 10.69 7.62
CA ASP A 33 -0.52 11.50 8.83
C ASP A 33 -0.41 10.60 10.06
N THR A 34 0.78 10.60 10.63
CA THR A 34 1.07 9.88 11.87
C THR A 34 1.17 10.87 13.03
N ALA A 35 1.31 10.36 14.25
CA ALA A 35 1.39 11.22 15.44
C ALA A 35 2.63 12.14 15.42
N ILE A 36 3.63 11.83 14.61
CA ILE A 36 4.85 12.63 14.52
C ILE A 36 4.84 13.37 13.18
N LEU A 37 4.54 14.68 13.23
CA LEU A 37 4.61 15.56 12.07
C LEU A 37 5.98 16.21 12.02
N SER A 38 6.65 16.10 10.87
CA SER A 38 7.95 16.72 10.64
C SER A 38 7.80 18.13 10.09
N PRO A 39 8.78 19.02 10.32
CA PRO A 39 8.83 20.31 9.61
C PRO A 39 8.85 20.06 8.10
N GLY A 40 8.14 20.88 7.34
CA GLY A 40 8.08 20.75 5.89
C GLY A 40 6.91 19.92 5.37
N THR A 41 6.04 19.44 6.24
CA THR A 41 4.83 18.68 5.85
C THR A 41 3.99 19.45 4.83
N GLU A 42 3.90 20.77 4.96
CA GLU A 42 3.13 21.61 4.05
C GLU A 42 3.65 21.54 2.61
N LYS A 43 4.96 21.47 2.43
CA LYS A 43 5.57 21.33 1.11
C LYS A 43 5.33 19.96 0.52
N ILE A 44 5.31 18.93 1.36
CA ILE A 44 5.03 17.57 0.94
C ILE A 44 3.60 17.48 0.42
N VAL A 45 2.65 18.07 1.14
CA VAL A 45 1.23 18.08 0.75
C VAL A 45 1.04 18.68 -0.64
N GLU A 46 1.82 19.71 -1.00
CA GLU A 46 1.75 20.32 -2.33
C GLU A 46 2.11 19.36 -3.46
N THR A 47 2.91 18.33 -3.16
CA THR A 47 3.32 17.34 -4.17
C THR A 47 2.32 16.21 -4.32
N ILE A 48 1.31 16.13 -3.46
CA ILE A 48 0.30 15.07 -3.49
C ILE A 48 -0.89 15.55 -4.30
N PRO A 49 -1.28 14.85 -5.37
CA PRO A 49 -2.44 15.27 -6.18
C PRO A 49 -3.73 15.47 -5.39
N LEU A 50 -4.00 14.64 -4.36
CA LEU A 50 -5.17 14.83 -3.50
C LEU A 50 -4.99 15.96 -2.48
N ARG A 51 -3.82 16.57 -2.43
CA ARG A 51 -3.52 17.76 -1.60
C ARG A 51 -3.75 17.55 -0.12
N ARG A 52 -3.55 16.34 0.35
CA ARG A 52 -3.60 16.02 1.78
C ARG A 52 -2.79 14.76 2.06
N LEU A 53 -2.41 14.60 3.31
CA LEU A 53 -1.84 13.35 3.79
C LEU A 53 -2.94 12.29 3.87
N GLY A 54 -2.56 11.03 3.71
CA GLY A 54 -3.46 9.93 3.98
C GLY A 54 -3.67 9.75 5.48
N LYS A 55 -4.78 9.16 5.83
CA LYS A 55 -5.07 8.81 7.23
C LYS A 55 -4.66 7.37 7.48
N THR A 56 -4.23 7.07 8.71
CA THR A 56 -3.91 5.70 9.10
C THR A 56 -5.08 4.75 8.88
N ALA A 57 -6.31 5.22 9.11
CA ALA A 57 -7.53 4.45 8.85
C ALA A 57 -7.68 4.08 7.37
N GLU A 58 -7.24 4.95 6.46
CA GLU A 58 -7.33 4.67 5.03
C GLU A 58 -6.39 3.55 4.61
N VAL A 59 -5.23 3.44 5.24
CA VAL A 59 -4.32 2.32 5.04
C VAL A 59 -4.92 1.04 5.64
N ALA A 60 -5.44 1.14 6.86
CA ALA A 60 -6.04 0.01 7.55
C ALA A 60 -7.23 -0.57 6.79
N ASP A 61 -8.06 0.28 6.19
CA ASP A 61 -9.22 -0.15 5.41
C ASP A 61 -8.80 -1.02 4.21
N ILE A 62 -7.72 -0.65 3.54
CA ILE A 62 -7.21 -1.43 2.42
C ILE A 62 -6.63 -2.77 2.88
N ILE A 63 -5.91 -2.77 4.00
CA ILE A 63 -5.41 -4.02 4.57
C ILE A 63 -6.57 -4.95 4.91
N TYR A 64 -7.62 -4.41 5.54
CA TYR A 64 -8.81 -5.19 5.87
C TYR A 64 -9.45 -5.79 4.62
N PHE A 65 -9.61 -4.97 3.57
CA PHE A 65 -10.16 -5.43 2.30
C PHE A 65 -9.34 -6.59 1.73
N LEU A 66 -8.01 -6.46 1.72
CA LEU A 66 -7.13 -7.50 1.18
C LEU A 66 -7.18 -8.79 1.99
N CYS A 67 -7.49 -8.72 3.28
CA CYS A 67 -7.64 -9.89 4.14
C CYS A 67 -9.04 -10.49 4.08
N SER A 68 -9.99 -9.82 3.44
CA SER A 68 -11.38 -10.24 3.40
C SER A 68 -11.70 -11.08 2.16
N GLY A 69 -12.84 -11.75 2.17
CA GLY A 69 -13.33 -12.50 1.02
C GLY A 69 -13.69 -11.63 -0.17
N GLN A 70 -13.85 -10.32 0.03
CA GLN A 70 -14.16 -9.40 -1.07
C GLN A 70 -13.02 -9.27 -2.07
N SER A 71 -11.79 -9.58 -1.65
CA SER A 71 -10.62 -9.55 -2.51
C SER A 71 -10.15 -10.95 -2.91
N SER A 72 -11.06 -11.91 -2.97
CA SER A 72 -10.71 -13.33 -3.12
C SER A 72 -9.96 -13.68 -4.40
N TYR A 73 -10.04 -12.84 -5.43
CA TYR A 73 -9.30 -13.05 -6.67
C TYR A 73 -8.10 -12.12 -6.83
N VAL A 74 -7.76 -11.36 -5.78
CA VAL A 74 -6.61 -10.46 -5.77
C VAL A 74 -5.42 -11.20 -5.17
N ASN A 75 -4.40 -11.42 -5.97
CA ASN A 75 -3.20 -12.16 -5.56
C ASN A 75 -1.99 -11.63 -6.32
N GLY A 76 -0.91 -11.34 -5.63
CA GLY A 76 0.31 -10.80 -6.23
C GLY A 76 0.23 -9.33 -6.58
N ALA A 77 -0.73 -8.60 -6.06
CA ALA A 77 -0.92 -7.18 -6.34
C ALA A 77 -0.07 -6.32 -5.43
N GLU A 78 0.30 -5.15 -5.93
CA GLU A 78 0.82 -4.06 -5.12
C GLU A 78 -0.15 -2.89 -5.20
N ILE A 79 -0.66 -2.48 -4.05
CA ILE A 79 -1.66 -1.41 -3.98
C ILE A 79 -1.01 -0.16 -3.40
N HIS A 80 -1.01 0.90 -4.19
CA HIS A 80 -0.47 2.20 -3.78
C HIS A 80 -1.56 3.00 -3.07
N ILE A 81 -1.22 3.49 -1.88
CA ILE A 81 -2.14 4.28 -1.05
C ILE A 81 -1.45 5.62 -0.80
N ASN A 82 -1.46 6.48 -1.82
CA ASN A 82 -0.59 7.65 -1.85
C ASN A 82 -1.25 8.92 -2.41
N GLY A 83 -2.56 8.93 -2.58
CA GLY A 83 -3.25 10.11 -3.09
C GLY A 83 -2.85 10.52 -4.51
N GLY A 84 -2.25 9.61 -5.26
CA GLY A 84 -1.80 9.88 -6.64
C GLY A 84 -0.35 10.34 -6.73
N GLN A 85 0.36 10.42 -5.61
CA GLN A 85 1.77 10.81 -5.62
C GLN A 85 2.60 9.67 -6.20
N HIS A 86 3.27 9.93 -7.31
CA HIS A 86 4.20 8.98 -7.92
C HIS A 86 5.62 9.30 -7.44
N VAL A 87 6.24 8.32 -6.86
CA VAL A 87 7.58 8.47 -6.31
C VAL A 87 8.51 7.49 -6.98
#